data_063508caeb5697830703228fdb2865a2
#
_entry.id   063508caeb5697830703228fdb2865a2
#
_cell.length_a   1.000
_cell.length_b   1.000
_cell.length_c   1.000
_cell.angle_alpha   90.00
_cell.angle_beta   90.00
_cell.angle_gamma   90.00
#
_symmetry.space_group_name_H-M   'P 1'
#
loop_
_entity.id
_entity.type
_entity.pdbx_description
1 polymer ?
#
loop_
_entity_poly.entity_id
_entity_poly.type
_entity_poly.pdbx_seq_one_letter_code
_entity_poly.pdbx_strand_id
1 'polypeptide(L)'
;MSTTTMDAKTAILARARDAISRSQQDRPVRPIPRDYIRSTEHAPGSQAVIDEMIEKLEDYSAKVVVVSKESEVADAISTFLADQKATSVVVPTGLDDAFKEAAARDGRTVREDSREQAIPTLELDQIDAVVTRCRVAISISGTIVLDGEPDQGRRAITLVPDTHVVVLRASDIVPTVPQAVDILGKNPTRPMTWLAGGSATSDIELVRVNGVHGPRFLRVVIGK
;
A
#
# COMPACT_ATOMS: atom_id res chain seq x y z
N MET A 1 -50.99 -25.72 16.69
CA MET A 1 -50.52 -24.64 15.79
C MET A 1 -49.03 -24.52 15.99
N SER A 2 -48.21 -25.06 15.06
CA SER A 2 -46.74 -24.95 15.16
C SER A 2 -46.29 -23.57 14.68
N THR A 3 -45.83 -22.76 15.58
CA THR A 3 -45.13 -21.53 15.28
C THR A 3 -43.74 -21.87 14.74
N THR A 4 -43.58 -21.86 13.44
CA THR A 4 -42.25 -21.98 12.81
C THR A 4 -41.43 -20.78 13.21
N THR A 5 -40.51 -20.97 14.13
CA THR A 5 -39.54 -19.94 14.54
C THR A 5 -38.59 -19.67 13.36
N MET A 6 -38.72 -18.53 12.77
CA MET A 6 -37.82 -18.11 11.67
C MET A 6 -36.38 -18.00 12.20
N ASP A 7 -35.41 -18.62 11.51
CA ASP A 7 -33.99 -18.54 11.87
C ASP A 7 -33.55 -17.08 11.97
N ALA A 8 -32.74 -16.75 12.98
CA ALA A 8 -32.30 -15.38 13.28
C ALA A 8 -31.61 -14.71 12.09
N LYS A 9 -30.82 -15.45 11.31
CA LYS A 9 -30.16 -14.95 10.09
C LYS A 9 -31.20 -14.52 9.06
N THR A 10 -32.20 -15.35 8.81
CA THR A 10 -33.29 -15.07 7.88
C THR A 10 -34.11 -13.85 8.30
N ALA A 11 -34.40 -13.72 9.59
CA ALA A 11 -35.11 -12.57 10.14
C ALA A 11 -34.31 -11.26 10.00
N ILE A 12 -33.01 -11.28 10.28
CA ILE A 12 -32.11 -10.09 10.13
C ILE A 12 -32.02 -9.66 8.66
N LEU A 13 -31.80 -10.62 7.76
CA LEU A 13 -31.71 -10.33 6.33
C LEU A 13 -33.03 -9.80 5.75
N ALA A 14 -34.17 -10.33 6.19
CA ALA A 14 -35.48 -9.82 5.78
C ALA A 14 -35.70 -8.37 6.24
N ARG A 15 -35.37 -8.03 7.48
CA ARG A 15 -35.45 -6.65 7.99
C ARG A 15 -34.50 -5.70 7.23
N ALA A 16 -33.29 -6.13 6.94
CA ALA A 16 -32.35 -5.33 6.16
C ALA A 16 -32.87 -5.05 4.74
N ARG A 17 -33.39 -6.06 4.06
CA ARG A 17 -33.98 -5.90 2.71
C ARG A 17 -35.20 -4.96 2.72
N ASP A 18 -36.08 -5.10 3.70
CA ASP A 18 -37.24 -4.23 3.87
C ASP A 18 -36.83 -2.76 4.12
N ALA A 19 -35.82 -2.54 5.00
CA ALA A 19 -35.28 -1.20 5.25
C ALA A 19 -34.67 -0.59 3.97
N ILE A 20 -33.91 -1.36 3.20
CA ILE A 20 -33.31 -0.93 1.94
C ILE A 20 -34.41 -0.59 0.91
N SER A 21 -35.43 -1.43 0.76
CA SER A 21 -36.52 -1.17 -0.20
C SER A 21 -37.28 0.11 0.13
N ARG A 22 -37.57 0.37 1.40
CA ARG A 22 -38.20 1.61 1.85
C ARG A 22 -37.32 2.84 1.62
N SER A 23 -35.99 2.71 1.79
CA SER A 23 -35.06 3.84 1.60
C SER A 23 -34.86 4.22 0.15
N GLN A 24 -35.14 3.31 -0.80
CA GLN A 24 -34.95 3.55 -2.23
C GLN A 24 -36.16 4.18 -2.92
N GLN A 25 -37.34 4.14 -2.31
CA GLN A 25 -38.60 4.52 -2.96
C GLN A 25 -38.76 6.01 -3.27
N ASP A 26 -37.98 6.93 -2.64
CA ASP A 26 -38.20 8.36 -2.79
C ASP A 26 -36.93 9.22 -2.86
N ARG A 27 -35.76 8.67 -3.12
CA ARG A 27 -34.55 9.47 -3.30
C ARG A 27 -34.29 9.76 -4.77
N PRO A 28 -34.42 11.02 -5.22
CA PRO A 28 -33.97 11.38 -6.57
C PRO A 28 -32.49 11.05 -6.69
N VAL A 29 -32.12 10.28 -7.71
CA VAL A 29 -30.73 10.02 -8.04
C VAL A 29 -30.09 11.35 -8.43
N ARG A 30 -29.33 11.94 -7.52
CA ARG A 30 -28.56 13.15 -7.82
C ARG A 30 -27.35 12.78 -8.66
N PRO A 31 -27.07 13.49 -9.75
CA PRO A 31 -25.85 13.25 -10.50
C PRO A 31 -24.65 13.47 -9.59
N ILE A 32 -23.70 12.54 -9.65
CA ILE A 32 -22.44 12.67 -8.91
C ILE A 32 -21.59 13.70 -9.65
N PRO A 33 -21.19 14.81 -9.00
CA PRO A 33 -20.31 15.79 -9.63
C PRO A 33 -18.97 15.12 -10.00
N ARG A 34 -18.43 15.45 -11.18
CA ARG A 34 -17.18 14.89 -11.72
C ARG A 34 -16.19 15.98 -12.16
N ASP A 35 -16.41 17.20 -11.76
CA ASP A 35 -15.68 18.42 -12.12
C ASP A 35 -14.49 18.73 -11.18
N TYR A 36 -13.86 17.70 -10.65
CA TYR A 36 -12.66 17.83 -9.83
C TYR A 36 -11.38 17.97 -10.68
N ILE A 37 -10.33 18.51 -10.10
CA ILE A 37 -9.01 18.68 -10.75
C ILE A 37 -8.46 17.30 -11.13
N ARG A 38 -8.39 17.01 -12.44
CA ARG A 38 -7.94 15.70 -12.94
C ARG A 38 -6.44 15.64 -13.21
N SER A 39 -5.79 16.76 -13.48
CA SER A 39 -4.37 16.85 -13.82
C SER A 39 -3.78 18.17 -13.34
N THR A 40 -2.47 18.24 -13.24
CA THR A 40 -1.70 19.45 -13.03
C THR A 40 -0.94 19.82 -14.30
N GLU A 41 -0.17 20.90 -14.28
CA GLU A 41 0.73 21.29 -15.37
C GLU A 41 1.94 20.34 -15.51
N HIS A 42 2.22 19.53 -14.47
CA HIS A 42 3.35 18.62 -14.44
C HIS A 42 2.99 17.23 -14.96
N ALA A 43 3.83 16.71 -15.83
CA ALA A 43 3.66 15.35 -16.37
C ALA A 43 4.03 14.30 -15.30
N PRO A 44 3.38 13.12 -15.31
CA PRO A 44 3.79 11.98 -14.49
C PRO A 44 5.30 11.70 -14.61
N GLY A 45 5.97 11.43 -13.50
CA GLY A 45 7.39 11.13 -13.46
C GLY A 45 8.33 12.30 -13.74
N SER A 46 7.81 13.52 -13.92
CA SER A 46 8.66 14.72 -14.05
C SER A 46 9.39 15.05 -12.76
N GLN A 47 10.49 15.80 -12.84
CA GLN A 47 11.27 16.16 -11.65
C GLN A 47 10.42 16.86 -10.60
N ALA A 48 9.54 17.79 -10.99
CA ALA A 48 8.65 18.49 -10.08
C ALA A 48 7.71 17.54 -9.31
N VAL A 49 7.18 16.50 -9.99
CA VAL A 49 6.33 15.48 -9.39
C VAL A 49 7.11 14.58 -8.43
N ILE A 50 8.38 14.28 -8.76
CA ILE A 50 9.26 13.50 -7.89
C ILE A 50 9.60 14.32 -6.63
N ASP A 51 9.95 15.60 -6.78
CA ASP A 51 10.31 16.47 -5.67
C ASP A 51 9.12 16.68 -4.71
N GLU A 52 7.92 16.88 -5.24
CA GLU A 52 6.69 16.94 -4.44
C GLU A 52 6.43 15.62 -3.70
N MET A 53 6.62 14.47 -4.37
CA MET A 53 6.46 13.15 -3.73
C MET A 53 7.43 12.96 -2.56
N ILE A 54 8.69 13.37 -2.73
CA ILE A 54 9.71 13.28 -1.68
C ILE A 54 9.30 14.15 -0.49
N GLU A 55 8.95 15.42 -0.72
CA GLU A 55 8.51 16.35 0.32
C GLU A 55 7.37 15.73 1.16
N LYS A 56 6.32 15.22 0.48
CA LYS A 56 5.16 14.65 1.19
C LYS A 56 5.48 13.36 1.94
N LEU A 57 6.36 12.52 1.41
CA LEU A 57 6.79 11.31 2.11
C LEU A 57 7.62 11.62 3.36
N GLU A 58 8.53 12.60 3.26
CA GLU A 58 9.40 13.01 4.37
C GLU A 58 8.61 13.71 5.49
N ASP A 59 7.57 14.49 5.15
CA ASP A 59 6.62 15.06 6.12
C ASP A 59 5.97 13.99 7.01
N TYR A 60 5.79 12.77 6.47
CA TYR A 60 5.30 11.61 7.21
C TYR A 60 6.40 10.68 7.71
N SER A 61 7.64 11.21 7.83
CA SER A 61 8.80 10.50 8.39
C SER A 61 9.24 9.26 7.60
N ALA A 62 8.84 9.13 6.34
CA ALA A 62 9.44 8.17 5.43
C ALA A 62 10.87 8.62 5.08
N LYS A 63 11.76 7.67 4.82
CA LYS A 63 13.07 7.99 4.23
C LYS A 63 13.04 7.66 2.74
N VAL A 64 13.49 8.60 1.93
CA VAL A 64 13.47 8.48 0.47
C VAL A 64 14.89 8.57 -0.10
N VAL A 65 15.17 7.75 -1.10
CA VAL A 65 16.39 7.86 -1.91
C VAL A 65 15.99 7.81 -3.39
N VAL A 66 16.60 8.68 -4.19
CA VAL A 66 16.43 8.70 -5.64
C VAL A 66 17.69 8.16 -6.29
N VAL A 67 17.55 7.19 -7.19
CA VAL A 67 18.67 6.57 -7.91
C VAL A 67 18.44 6.67 -9.41
N SER A 68 19.54 6.74 -10.16
CA SER A 68 19.50 6.94 -11.62
C SER A 68 19.72 5.64 -12.41
N LYS A 69 20.23 4.60 -11.76
CA LYS A 69 20.54 3.32 -12.39
C LYS A 69 19.85 2.20 -11.64
N GLU A 70 19.41 1.19 -12.37
CA GLU A 70 18.75 0.02 -11.79
C GLU A 70 19.66 -0.74 -10.80
N SER A 71 20.97 -0.80 -11.06
CA SER A 71 21.94 -1.38 -10.14
C SER A 71 21.98 -0.66 -8.78
N GLU A 72 21.76 0.66 -8.78
CA GLU A 72 21.74 1.46 -7.54
C GLU A 72 20.48 1.19 -6.70
N VAL A 73 19.38 0.71 -7.31
CA VAL A 73 18.16 0.31 -6.57
C VAL A 73 18.47 -0.83 -5.62
N ALA A 74 19.18 -1.86 -6.08
CA ALA A 74 19.59 -2.99 -5.27
C ALA A 74 20.47 -2.58 -4.08
N ASP A 75 21.39 -1.64 -4.30
CA ASP A 75 22.26 -1.11 -3.24
C ASP A 75 21.45 -0.29 -2.22
N ALA A 76 20.49 0.51 -2.68
CA ALA A 76 19.61 1.29 -1.81
C ALA A 76 18.71 0.39 -0.94
N ILE A 77 18.16 -0.69 -1.52
CA ILE A 77 17.39 -1.69 -0.76
C ILE A 77 18.25 -2.26 0.37
N SER A 78 19.45 -2.75 0.04
CA SER A 78 20.35 -3.34 1.04
C SER A 78 20.74 -2.34 2.12
N THR A 79 21.01 -1.07 1.75
CA THR A 79 21.35 0.00 2.69
C THR A 79 20.18 0.27 3.65
N PHE A 80 18.95 0.41 3.15
CA PHE A 80 17.79 0.63 4.01
C PHE A 80 17.52 -0.52 4.98
N LEU A 81 17.72 -1.76 4.54
CA LEU A 81 17.59 -2.93 5.40
C LEU A 81 18.68 -2.96 6.48
N ALA A 82 19.92 -2.61 6.12
CA ALA A 82 21.05 -2.52 7.06
C ALA A 82 20.84 -1.40 8.10
N ASP A 83 20.37 -0.24 7.68
CA ASP A 83 20.04 0.89 8.57
C ASP A 83 18.97 0.52 9.61
N GLN A 84 18.05 -0.35 9.24
CA GLN A 84 17.02 -0.88 10.14
C GLN A 84 17.48 -2.10 10.95
N LYS A 85 18.74 -2.56 10.74
CA LYS A 85 19.31 -3.78 11.36
C LYS A 85 18.44 -5.01 11.11
N ALA A 86 17.76 -5.05 9.96
CA ALA A 86 16.94 -6.19 9.59
C ALA A 86 17.82 -7.43 9.39
N THR A 87 17.44 -8.53 9.99
CA THR A 87 18.08 -9.85 9.87
C THR A 87 17.23 -10.80 9.04
N SER A 88 15.96 -10.53 8.93
CA SER A 88 14.96 -11.32 8.21
C SER A 88 14.09 -10.43 7.33
N VAL A 89 13.80 -10.90 6.11
CA VAL A 89 13.05 -10.15 5.10
C VAL A 89 12.03 -11.06 4.44
N VAL A 90 10.80 -10.62 4.28
CA VAL A 90 9.82 -11.26 3.41
C VAL A 90 9.74 -10.53 2.08
N VAL A 91 9.62 -11.29 1.00
CA VAL A 91 9.44 -10.75 -0.35
C VAL A 91 8.29 -11.48 -1.05
N PRO A 92 7.53 -10.83 -1.93
CA PRO A 92 6.58 -11.53 -2.78
C PRO A 92 7.32 -12.35 -3.85
N THR A 93 6.77 -13.50 -4.24
CA THR A 93 7.38 -14.39 -5.24
C THR A 93 7.60 -13.71 -6.59
N GLY A 94 6.77 -12.73 -6.95
CA GLY A 94 6.89 -11.96 -8.20
C GLY A 94 7.82 -10.76 -8.14
N LEU A 95 8.56 -10.54 -7.05
CA LEU A 95 9.55 -9.47 -6.98
C LEU A 95 10.75 -9.79 -7.88
N ASP A 96 11.36 -8.76 -8.46
CA ASP A 96 12.56 -8.88 -9.29
C ASP A 96 13.68 -9.61 -8.54
N ASP A 97 14.36 -10.55 -9.22
CA ASP A 97 15.40 -11.36 -8.60
C ASP A 97 16.57 -10.51 -8.07
N ALA A 98 16.96 -9.45 -8.77
CA ALA A 98 17.98 -8.53 -8.29
C ALA A 98 17.61 -7.86 -6.93
N PHE A 99 16.31 -7.63 -6.68
CA PHE A 99 15.85 -7.08 -5.39
C PHE A 99 15.79 -8.14 -4.30
N LYS A 100 15.45 -9.39 -4.66
CA LYS A 100 15.54 -10.53 -3.74
C LYS A 100 16.98 -10.79 -3.31
N GLU A 101 17.92 -10.74 -4.26
CA GLU A 101 19.37 -10.86 -3.99
C GLU A 101 19.85 -9.72 -3.09
N ALA A 102 19.41 -8.48 -3.35
CA ALA A 102 19.74 -7.34 -2.51
C ALA A 102 19.19 -7.48 -1.08
N ALA A 103 17.98 -8.03 -0.94
CA ALA A 103 17.39 -8.33 0.36
C ALA A 103 18.18 -9.38 1.14
N ALA A 104 18.82 -10.34 0.45
CA ALA A 104 19.62 -11.41 1.07
C ALA A 104 21.06 -11.01 1.44
N ARG A 105 21.53 -9.83 1.02
CA ARG A 105 22.90 -9.37 1.34
C ARG A 105 23.14 -9.32 2.84
N ASP A 106 24.40 -9.35 3.23
CA ASP A 106 24.87 -9.30 4.62
C ASP A 106 24.33 -10.44 5.50
N GLY A 107 23.99 -11.59 4.87
CA GLY A 107 23.53 -12.78 5.56
C GLY A 107 22.08 -12.74 6.05
N ARG A 108 21.28 -11.81 5.56
CA ARG A 108 19.84 -11.74 5.89
C ARG A 108 19.10 -12.98 5.38
N THR A 109 18.18 -13.49 6.20
CA THR A 109 17.28 -14.57 5.82
C THR A 109 16.13 -14.02 5.00
N VAL A 110 15.97 -14.46 3.75
CA VAL A 110 14.86 -14.06 2.88
C VAL A 110 13.84 -15.19 2.78
N ARG A 111 12.57 -14.88 2.97
CA ARG A 111 11.44 -15.79 2.77
C ARG A 111 10.52 -15.25 1.69
N GLU A 112 10.15 -16.09 0.75
CA GLU A 112 9.15 -15.73 -0.26
C GLU A 112 7.74 -16.05 0.25
N ASP A 113 6.79 -15.16 -0.07
CA ASP A 113 5.37 -15.31 0.24
C ASP A 113 4.53 -15.26 -1.02
N SER A 114 3.55 -16.14 -1.10
CA SER A 114 2.53 -16.12 -2.16
C SER A 114 1.15 -16.46 -1.59
N ARG A 115 0.13 -16.48 -2.46
CA ARG A 115 -1.21 -16.92 -2.06
C ARG A 115 -1.27 -18.43 -1.85
N GLU A 116 -0.46 -19.16 -2.61
CA GLU A 116 -0.38 -20.63 -2.59
C GLU A 116 0.49 -21.12 -1.43
N GLN A 117 1.52 -20.35 -1.08
CA GLN A 117 2.46 -20.62 0.00
C GLN A 117 2.51 -19.44 0.96
N ALA A 118 1.40 -19.21 1.63
CA ALA A 118 1.22 -18.10 2.53
C ALA A 118 1.95 -18.31 3.86
N ILE A 119 2.83 -17.39 4.23
CA ILE A 119 3.45 -17.39 5.56
C ILE A 119 2.38 -17.05 6.59
N PRO A 120 2.22 -17.85 7.68
CA PRO A 120 1.29 -17.55 8.75
C PRO A 120 1.57 -16.20 9.42
N THR A 121 0.53 -15.50 9.89
CA THR A 121 0.66 -14.15 10.47
C THR A 121 1.61 -14.11 11.67
N LEU A 122 1.59 -15.13 12.53
CA LEU A 122 2.49 -15.22 13.69
C LEU A 122 3.96 -15.39 13.29
N GLU A 123 4.22 -16.01 12.14
CA GLU A 123 5.57 -16.10 11.60
C GLU A 123 5.99 -14.80 10.91
N LEU A 124 5.06 -14.10 10.24
CA LEU A 124 5.32 -12.77 9.68
C LEU A 124 5.68 -11.74 10.75
N ASP A 125 5.11 -11.87 11.94
CA ASP A 125 5.39 -11.01 13.11
C ASP A 125 6.85 -11.14 13.61
N GLN A 126 7.52 -12.20 13.26
CA GLN A 126 8.94 -12.44 13.57
C GLN A 126 9.88 -11.98 12.44
N ILE A 127 9.35 -11.42 11.36
CA ILE A 127 10.12 -10.93 10.22
C ILE A 127 10.27 -9.42 10.31
N ASP A 128 11.51 -8.93 10.22
CA ASP A 128 11.83 -7.52 10.46
C ASP A 128 11.34 -6.60 9.35
N ALA A 129 11.41 -7.05 8.09
CA ALA A 129 11.16 -6.19 6.95
C ALA A 129 10.45 -6.89 5.77
N VAL A 130 9.81 -6.09 4.93
CA VAL A 130 9.29 -6.49 3.62
C VAL A 130 9.85 -5.60 2.53
N VAL A 131 10.09 -6.18 1.35
CA VAL A 131 10.46 -5.43 0.14
C VAL A 131 9.42 -5.68 -0.93
N THR A 132 8.88 -4.62 -1.53
CA THR A 132 7.87 -4.71 -2.61
C THR A 132 8.08 -3.63 -3.66
N ARG A 133 7.45 -3.81 -4.82
CA ARG A 133 7.11 -2.70 -5.72
C ARG A 133 5.76 -2.07 -5.33
N CYS A 134 5.30 -1.13 -6.15
CA CYS A 134 3.95 -0.56 -6.05
C CYS A 134 3.28 -0.53 -7.42
N ARG A 135 1.98 -0.21 -7.43
CA ARG A 135 1.21 -0.03 -8.66
C ARG A 135 1.31 1.39 -9.20
N VAL A 136 1.16 2.37 -8.34
CA VAL A 136 1.18 3.80 -8.65
C VAL A 136 1.44 4.58 -7.38
N ALA A 137 2.05 5.76 -7.49
CA ALA A 137 2.20 6.71 -6.40
C ALA A 137 1.59 8.06 -6.78
N ILE A 138 1.18 8.85 -5.79
CA ILE A 138 0.47 10.12 -5.95
C ILE A 138 1.23 11.21 -5.22
N SER A 139 1.84 12.15 -5.98
CA SER A 139 2.75 13.13 -5.39
C SER A 139 2.06 14.12 -4.46
N ILE A 140 0.92 14.67 -4.84
CA ILE A 140 0.21 15.69 -4.04
C ILE A 140 -0.10 15.25 -2.59
N SER A 141 -0.14 13.95 -2.33
CA SER A 141 -0.48 13.37 -1.03
C SER A 141 0.59 12.46 -0.46
N GLY A 142 1.72 12.24 -1.15
CA GLY A 142 2.74 11.30 -0.73
C GLY A 142 2.21 9.86 -0.59
N THR A 143 1.23 9.49 -1.40
CA THR A 143 0.55 8.20 -1.27
C THR A 143 1.10 7.17 -2.24
N ILE A 144 1.41 5.98 -1.75
CA ILE A 144 1.82 4.81 -2.52
C ILE A 144 0.67 3.81 -2.53
N VAL A 145 0.31 3.27 -3.69
CA VAL A 145 -0.82 2.34 -3.83
C VAL A 145 -0.33 0.96 -4.25
N LEU A 146 -0.74 -0.04 -3.49
CA LEU A 146 -0.55 -1.46 -3.79
C LEU A 146 -1.90 -2.07 -4.17
N ASP A 147 -1.95 -2.87 -5.23
CA ASP A 147 -3.18 -3.53 -5.72
C ASP A 147 -3.06 -5.06 -5.79
N GLY A 148 -2.05 -5.62 -5.10
CA GLY A 148 -1.83 -7.06 -4.98
C GLY A 148 -1.31 -7.72 -6.26
N GLU A 149 -0.60 -6.98 -7.12
CA GLU A 149 0.20 -7.55 -8.20
C GLU A 149 1.27 -8.51 -7.64
N PRO A 150 1.80 -9.44 -8.46
CA PRO A 150 2.77 -10.43 -8.00
C PRO A 150 4.02 -9.86 -7.32
N ASP A 151 4.46 -8.66 -7.70
CA ASP A 151 5.61 -7.95 -7.14
C ASP A 151 5.30 -7.15 -5.86
N GLN A 152 4.04 -7.15 -5.43
CA GLN A 152 3.55 -6.50 -4.21
C GLN A 152 3.07 -7.51 -3.18
N GLY A 153 2.63 -8.68 -3.65
CA GLY A 153 2.21 -9.79 -2.82
C GLY A 153 0.90 -9.60 -2.07
N ARG A 154 0.70 -10.40 -1.03
CA ARG A 154 -0.50 -10.32 -0.17
C ARG A 154 -0.43 -9.13 0.76
N ARG A 155 -1.58 -8.56 1.08
CA ARG A 155 -1.69 -7.45 2.05
C ARG A 155 -1.04 -7.76 3.41
N ALA A 156 -1.04 -9.01 3.86
CA ALA A 156 -0.46 -9.38 5.15
C ALA A 156 1.04 -9.06 5.24
N ILE A 157 1.82 -9.33 4.18
CA ILE A 157 3.27 -9.07 4.22
C ILE A 157 3.63 -7.59 4.26
N THR A 158 2.73 -6.70 3.83
CA THR A 158 2.93 -5.25 3.85
C THR A 158 2.35 -4.57 5.08
N LEU A 159 1.73 -5.32 5.99
CA LEU A 159 1.12 -4.79 7.21
C LEU A 159 1.77 -5.31 8.50
N VAL A 160 2.31 -6.54 8.50
CA VAL A 160 2.80 -7.18 9.72
C VAL A 160 4.25 -6.83 10.03
N PRO A 161 5.23 -6.96 9.10
CA PRO A 161 6.60 -6.56 9.35
C PRO A 161 6.73 -5.08 9.67
N ASP A 162 7.68 -4.75 10.53
CA ASP A 162 7.84 -3.40 11.07
C ASP A 162 8.46 -2.39 10.09
N THR A 163 9.23 -2.89 9.12
CA THR A 163 9.86 -2.09 8.07
C THR A 163 9.32 -2.46 6.69
N HIS A 164 8.91 -1.46 5.91
CA HIS A 164 8.51 -1.65 4.52
C HIS A 164 9.45 -0.86 3.59
N VAL A 165 10.21 -1.54 2.76
CA VAL A 165 11.00 -0.96 1.68
C VAL A 165 10.20 -1.07 0.39
N VAL A 166 9.79 0.07 -0.17
CA VAL A 166 9.00 0.13 -1.42
C VAL A 166 9.86 0.70 -2.54
N VAL A 167 9.88 0.01 -3.67
CA VAL A 167 10.54 0.46 -4.88
C VAL A 167 9.51 1.08 -5.84
N LEU A 168 9.70 2.36 -6.15
CA LEU A 168 8.92 3.11 -7.13
C LEU A 168 9.72 3.30 -8.41
N ARG A 169 9.07 3.25 -9.57
CA ARG A 169 9.60 3.88 -10.78
C ARG A 169 9.12 5.33 -10.85
N ALA A 170 9.97 6.24 -11.26
CA ALA A 170 9.57 7.64 -11.45
C ALA A 170 8.33 7.76 -12.35
N SER A 171 8.25 6.94 -13.41
CA SER A 171 7.11 6.87 -14.33
C SER A 171 5.78 6.49 -13.70
N ASP A 172 5.80 5.81 -12.54
CA ASP A 172 4.62 5.37 -11.82
C ASP A 172 4.12 6.41 -10.82
N ILE A 173 4.79 7.57 -10.72
CA ILE A 173 4.39 8.69 -9.86
C ILE A 173 3.52 9.65 -10.67
N VAL A 174 2.26 9.77 -10.29
CA VAL A 174 1.29 10.69 -10.90
C VAL A 174 0.98 11.86 -9.98
N PRO A 175 0.69 13.06 -10.53
CA PRO A 175 0.37 14.24 -9.73
C PRO A 175 -0.87 14.10 -8.85
N THR A 176 -1.94 13.49 -9.36
CA THR A 176 -3.28 13.59 -8.74
C THR A 176 -3.95 12.24 -8.50
N VAL A 177 -4.86 12.21 -7.51
CA VAL A 177 -5.69 11.04 -7.22
C VAL A 177 -6.52 10.58 -8.43
N PRO A 178 -7.19 11.45 -9.22
CA PRO A 178 -7.92 11.00 -10.41
C PRO A 178 -7.06 10.25 -11.43
N GLN A 179 -5.81 10.66 -11.66
CA GLN A 179 -4.90 9.95 -12.55
C GLN A 179 -4.55 8.55 -12.01
N ALA A 180 -4.34 8.42 -10.70
CA ALA A 180 -4.13 7.12 -10.07
C ALA A 180 -5.39 6.25 -10.18
N VAL A 181 -6.58 6.80 -9.97
CA VAL A 181 -7.85 6.08 -10.11
C VAL A 181 -8.07 5.59 -11.54
N ASP A 182 -7.68 6.37 -12.56
CA ASP A 182 -7.76 5.93 -13.96
C ASP A 182 -6.84 4.72 -14.24
N ILE A 183 -5.67 4.64 -13.58
CA ILE A 183 -4.76 3.49 -13.65
C ILE A 183 -5.35 2.27 -12.93
N LEU A 184 -5.83 2.47 -11.71
CA LEU A 184 -6.40 1.44 -10.84
C LEU A 184 -7.73 0.91 -11.37
N GLY A 185 -8.49 1.75 -12.05
CA GLY A 185 -9.79 1.42 -12.66
C GLY A 185 -9.71 0.34 -13.74
N LYS A 186 -8.52 -0.01 -14.23
CA LYS A 186 -8.32 -1.16 -15.13
C LYS A 186 -8.58 -2.50 -14.43
N ASN A 187 -8.46 -2.55 -13.11
CA ASN A 187 -8.71 -3.73 -12.27
C ASN A 187 -9.51 -3.34 -11.02
N PRO A 188 -10.76 -2.86 -11.14
CA PRO A 188 -11.48 -2.18 -10.06
C PRO A 188 -11.89 -3.08 -8.89
N THR A 189 -11.83 -4.41 -9.08
CA THR A 189 -12.19 -5.40 -8.06
C THR A 189 -11.01 -5.88 -7.23
N ARG A 190 -9.79 -5.46 -7.55
CA ARG A 190 -8.60 -5.82 -6.76
C ARG A 190 -8.63 -5.13 -5.41
N PRO A 191 -8.25 -5.82 -4.33
CA PRO A 191 -8.06 -5.17 -3.04
C PRO A 191 -6.87 -4.20 -3.13
N MET A 192 -7.05 -2.99 -2.63
CA MET A 192 -6.04 -1.93 -2.68
C MET A 192 -5.58 -1.56 -1.27
N THR A 193 -4.30 -1.27 -1.11
CA THR A 193 -3.72 -0.68 0.09
C THR A 193 -3.10 0.66 -0.27
N TRP A 194 -3.53 1.72 0.40
CA TRP A 194 -3.03 3.08 0.20
C TRP A 194 -2.14 3.43 1.40
N LEU A 195 -0.86 3.68 1.14
CA LEU A 195 0.15 3.98 2.14
C LEU A 195 0.53 5.47 2.02
N ALA A 196 0.33 6.23 3.10
CA ALA A 196 0.76 7.61 3.19
C ALA A 196 1.66 7.76 4.43
N GLY A 197 2.94 7.43 4.28
CA GLY A 197 3.90 7.39 5.37
C GLY A 197 3.88 6.10 6.20
N GLY A 198 4.66 6.06 7.27
CA GLY A 198 4.66 4.98 8.25
C GLY A 198 3.35 4.92 9.04
N SER A 199 3.01 3.74 9.55
CA SER A 199 1.80 3.56 10.36
C SER A 199 1.83 4.42 11.61
N ALA A 200 0.87 5.33 11.73
CA ALA A 200 0.72 6.19 12.90
C ALA A 200 -0.74 6.56 13.13
N THR A 201 -1.11 6.78 14.39
CA THR A 201 -2.41 7.37 14.75
C THR A 201 -2.21 8.55 15.70
N SER A 202 -3.11 9.54 15.63
CA SER A 202 -3.14 10.69 16.54
C SER A 202 -4.54 10.98 17.08
N ASP A 203 -5.47 10.04 16.90
CA ASP A 203 -6.90 10.28 17.10
C ASP A 203 -7.31 10.51 18.57
N ILE A 204 -6.49 10.06 19.53
CA ILE A 204 -6.85 10.10 20.94
C ILE A 204 -6.10 11.21 21.69
N GLU A 205 -4.80 11.37 21.49
CA GLU A 205 -3.96 12.25 22.31
C GLU A 205 -3.32 13.41 21.55
N LEU A 206 -3.65 13.61 20.27
CA LEU A 206 -3.02 14.58 19.36
C LEU A 206 -1.48 14.39 19.21
N VAL A 207 -0.95 13.28 19.73
CA VAL A 207 0.45 12.86 19.61
C VAL A 207 0.51 11.64 18.70
N ARG A 208 1.39 11.64 17.69
CA ARG A 208 1.57 10.49 16.81
C ARG A 208 2.13 9.31 17.58
N VAL A 209 1.36 8.23 17.65
CA VAL A 209 1.81 6.91 18.10
C VAL A 209 2.07 6.06 16.86
N ASN A 210 3.30 5.57 16.71
CA ASN A 210 3.70 4.79 15.56
C ASN A 210 3.44 3.28 15.74
N GLY A 211 3.17 2.55 14.63
CA GLY A 211 3.06 1.09 14.63
C GLY A 211 1.72 0.53 15.06
N VAL A 212 0.62 1.26 14.83
CA VAL A 212 -0.71 0.80 15.26
C VAL A 212 -1.34 -0.19 14.29
N HIS A 213 -1.22 0.05 12.98
CA HIS A 213 -1.90 -0.73 11.94
C HIS A 213 -1.00 -1.10 10.75
N GLY A 214 0.31 -1.15 10.93
CA GLY A 214 1.25 -1.45 9.86
C GLY A 214 2.68 -1.06 10.21
N PRO A 215 3.60 -1.13 9.22
CA PRO A 215 5.01 -0.83 9.41
C PRO A 215 5.24 0.56 10.00
N ARG A 216 6.08 0.64 11.03
CA ARG A 216 6.54 1.93 11.58
C ARG A 216 7.45 2.67 10.64
N PHE A 217 8.26 1.92 9.88
CA PHE A 217 9.32 2.48 9.05
C PHE A 217 9.02 2.26 7.57
N LEU A 218 8.64 3.33 6.89
CA LEU A 218 8.53 3.35 5.44
C LEU A 218 9.85 3.84 4.83
N ARG A 219 10.39 3.06 3.89
CA ARG A 219 11.63 3.34 3.15
C ARG A 219 11.30 3.28 1.66
N VAL A 220 11.63 4.32 0.94
CA VAL A 220 11.21 4.46 -0.47
C VAL A 220 12.43 4.64 -1.36
N VAL A 221 12.57 3.78 -2.35
CA VAL A 221 13.58 3.89 -3.40
C VAL A 221 12.87 4.33 -4.68
N ILE A 222 13.24 5.49 -5.23
CA ILE A 222 12.72 5.98 -6.52
C ILE A 222 13.78 5.77 -7.59
N GLY A 223 13.54 4.87 -8.54
CA GLY A 223 14.37 4.64 -9.71
C GLY A 223 13.91 5.51 -10.89
N LYS A 224 14.82 6.27 -11.49
CA LYS A 224 14.58 7.10 -12.69
C LYS A 224 14.72 6.29 -13.98
#